data_df8d477633f85b5b92ea861b06e849d8
#
_entry.id   df8d477633f85b5b92ea861b06e849d8
#
_cell.length_a   1.000
_cell.length_b   1.000
_cell.length_c   1.000
_cell.angle_alpha   90.00
_cell.angle_beta   90.00
_cell.angle_gamma   90.00
#
_symmetry.space_group_name_H-M   'P 1'
#
loop_
_entity.id
_entity.type
_entity.pdbx_description
1 polymer ?
#
loop_
_entity_poly.entity_id
_entity_poly.type
_entity_poly.pdbx_seq_one_letter_code
_entity_poly.pdbx_strand_id
1 'polypeptide(L)'
;MPLLSVSTSIEINKKNLFLKNCSQLVSKLTNKSEQYVMVRLFDQTPTYFNMDQSPSCFIDFKSIGSLNPSEMSKEISIFISNQIGIPINRIYICFE
;
A
#
# COMPACT_ATOMS: atom_id res chain seq x y z
N MET A 1 -3.13 15.18 -5.89
CA MET A 1 -3.59 13.85 -6.33
C MET A 1 -2.91 12.79 -5.52
N PRO A 2 -3.65 11.99 -4.74
CA PRO A 2 -3.05 10.89 -3.99
C PRO A 2 -2.60 9.76 -4.92
N LEU A 3 -1.40 9.25 -4.65
CA LEU A 3 -0.85 8.10 -5.35
C LEU A 3 -0.39 7.07 -4.33
N LEU A 4 -0.89 5.85 -4.46
CA LEU A 4 -0.44 4.72 -3.66
C LEU A 4 0.22 3.71 -4.60
N SER A 5 1.50 3.45 -4.40
CA SER A 5 2.23 2.41 -5.13
C SER A 5 2.56 1.28 -4.18
N VAL A 6 2.17 0.07 -4.55
CA VAL A 6 2.40 -1.13 -3.74
C VAL A 6 3.29 -2.08 -4.51
N SER A 7 4.45 -2.40 -3.94
CA SER A 7 5.37 -3.40 -4.50
C SER A 7 5.45 -4.57 -3.53
N THR A 8 5.28 -5.78 -4.02
CA THR A 8 5.32 -6.95 -3.15
C THR A 8 6.04 -8.11 -3.83
N SER A 9 6.67 -8.97 -3.02
CA SER A 9 7.36 -10.14 -3.53
C SER A 9 6.42 -11.28 -3.88
N ILE A 10 5.19 -11.28 -3.36
CA ILE A 10 4.24 -12.35 -3.63
C ILE A 10 3.40 -12.06 -4.87
N GLU A 11 2.71 -13.09 -5.36
CA GLU A 11 1.73 -12.92 -6.43
C GLU A 11 0.39 -12.51 -5.83
N ILE A 12 -0.27 -11.53 -6.45
CA ILE A 12 -1.61 -11.10 -6.06
C ILE A 12 -2.59 -11.71 -7.06
N ASN A 13 -3.45 -12.61 -6.59
CA ASN A 13 -4.35 -13.35 -7.47
C ASN A 13 -5.50 -12.50 -8.02
N LYS A 14 -6.08 -11.63 -7.18
CA LYS A 14 -7.21 -10.78 -7.56
C LYS A 14 -6.75 -9.33 -7.65
N LYS A 15 -5.95 -9.04 -8.67
CA LYS A 15 -5.31 -7.72 -8.81
C LYS A 15 -6.32 -6.59 -8.93
N ASN A 16 -7.36 -6.77 -9.75
CA ASN A 16 -8.34 -5.70 -9.96
C ASN A 16 -9.11 -5.37 -8.69
N LEU A 17 -9.48 -6.40 -7.93
CA LEU A 17 -10.17 -6.20 -6.66
C LEU A 17 -9.27 -5.51 -5.64
N PHE A 18 -8.00 -5.93 -5.58
CA PHE A 18 -7.02 -5.31 -4.70
C PHE A 18 -6.87 -3.82 -5.01
N LEU A 19 -6.72 -3.46 -6.29
CA LEU A 19 -6.58 -2.07 -6.71
C LEU A 19 -7.81 -1.25 -6.34
N LYS A 20 -9.00 -1.79 -6.56
CA LYS A 20 -10.25 -1.12 -6.21
C LYS A 20 -10.35 -0.88 -4.71
N ASN A 21 -10.03 -1.90 -3.91
CA ASN A 21 -10.10 -1.79 -2.45
C ASN A 21 -9.10 -0.75 -1.92
N CYS A 22 -7.90 -0.71 -2.50
CA CYS A 22 -6.90 0.30 -2.13
C CYS A 22 -7.35 1.70 -2.50
N SER A 23 -7.95 1.87 -3.68
CA SER A 23 -8.46 3.17 -4.11
C SER A 23 -9.52 3.70 -3.16
N GLN A 24 -10.44 2.83 -2.73
CA GLN A 24 -11.49 3.21 -1.78
C GLN A 24 -10.88 3.61 -0.43
N LEU A 25 -9.89 2.88 0.04
CA LEU A 25 -9.21 3.22 1.29
C LEU A 25 -8.53 4.59 1.20
N VAL A 26 -7.77 4.83 0.15
CA VAL A 26 -7.04 6.09 -0.02
C VAL A 26 -8.00 7.26 -0.12
N SER A 27 -9.11 7.10 -0.85
CA SER A 27 -10.14 8.13 -0.94
C SER A 27 -10.68 8.48 0.44
N LYS A 28 -10.96 7.48 1.26
CA LYS A 28 -11.47 7.67 2.61
C LYS A 28 -10.43 8.37 3.51
N LEU A 29 -9.18 7.93 3.47
CA LEU A 29 -8.14 8.48 4.33
C LEU A 29 -7.75 9.90 3.98
N THR A 30 -7.80 10.26 2.70
CA THR A 30 -7.40 11.59 2.24
C THR A 30 -8.58 12.54 2.10
N ASN A 31 -9.80 12.04 2.20
CA ASN A 31 -11.02 12.80 1.94
C ASN A 31 -11.03 13.40 0.53
N LYS A 32 -10.44 12.70 -0.43
CA LYS A 32 -10.44 13.06 -1.85
C LYS A 32 -11.32 12.10 -2.62
N SER A 33 -11.94 12.60 -3.68
CA SER A 33 -12.77 11.76 -4.56
C SER A 33 -11.91 10.66 -5.19
N GLU A 34 -12.46 9.44 -5.30
CA GLU A 34 -11.77 8.30 -5.90
C GLU A 34 -11.27 8.58 -7.32
N GLN A 35 -11.96 9.46 -8.06
CA GLN A 35 -11.54 9.80 -9.42
C GLN A 35 -10.17 10.46 -9.49
N TYR A 36 -9.67 10.99 -8.38
CA TYR A 36 -8.35 11.62 -8.30
C TYR A 36 -7.29 10.73 -7.68
N VAL A 37 -7.63 9.49 -7.31
CA VAL A 37 -6.72 8.57 -6.66
C VAL A 37 -6.11 7.64 -7.70
N MET A 38 -4.78 7.49 -7.66
CA MET A 38 -4.08 6.49 -8.48
C MET A 38 -3.50 5.42 -7.58
N VAL A 39 -3.74 4.16 -7.92
CA VAL A 39 -3.14 3.01 -7.24
C VAL A 39 -2.39 2.18 -8.27
N ARG A 40 -1.14 1.82 -7.93
CA ARG A 40 -0.30 0.99 -8.80
C ARG A 40 0.14 -0.23 -8.02
N LEU A 41 0.20 -1.37 -8.69
CA LEU A 41 0.63 -2.64 -8.08
C LEU A 41 1.77 -3.24 -8.89
N PHE A 42 2.84 -3.59 -8.19
CA PHE A 42 3.97 -4.33 -8.73
C PHE A 42 4.13 -5.59 -7.89
N ASP A 43 3.57 -6.70 -8.35
CA ASP A 43 3.69 -7.97 -7.62
C ASP A 43 4.84 -8.81 -8.18
N GLN A 44 5.13 -9.91 -7.51
CA GLN A 44 6.22 -10.82 -7.89
C GLN A 44 7.56 -10.09 -8.09
N THR A 45 7.80 -9.07 -7.25
CA THR A 45 9.02 -8.28 -7.29
C THR A 45 10.02 -8.88 -6.31
N PRO A 46 11.16 -9.41 -6.79
CA PRO A 46 12.15 -9.98 -5.88
C PRO A 46 12.61 -8.94 -4.86
N THR A 47 12.56 -9.31 -3.58
CA THR A 47 12.82 -8.38 -2.49
C THR A 47 13.62 -9.07 -1.39
N TYR A 48 14.64 -8.36 -0.89
CA TYR A 48 15.45 -8.79 0.24
C TYR A 48 15.26 -7.75 1.35
N PHE A 49 14.68 -8.16 2.46
CA PHE A 49 14.34 -7.24 3.53
C PHE A 49 14.58 -7.94 4.88
N ASN A 50 15.21 -7.22 5.80
CA ASN A 50 15.55 -7.74 7.12
C ASN A 50 16.33 -9.06 7.01
N MET A 51 17.29 -9.09 6.08
CA MET A 51 18.23 -10.19 5.84
C MET A 51 17.58 -11.48 5.36
N ASP A 52 16.38 -11.45 4.80
CA ASP A 52 15.78 -12.64 4.22
C ASP A 52 14.83 -12.29 3.05
N GLN A 53 14.36 -13.32 2.39
CA GLN A 53 13.47 -13.19 1.22
C GLN A 53 12.03 -13.61 1.53
N SER A 54 11.66 -13.67 2.80
CA SER A 54 10.27 -13.94 3.18
C SER A 54 9.34 -12.91 2.57
N PRO A 55 8.05 -13.22 2.41
CA PRO A 55 7.10 -12.28 1.82
C PRO A 55 7.17 -10.90 2.46
N SER A 56 7.26 -9.88 1.63
CA SER A 56 7.39 -8.49 2.08
C SER A 56 6.68 -7.55 1.11
N CYS A 57 6.50 -6.30 1.55
CA CYS A 57 5.76 -5.30 0.78
C CYS A 57 6.37 -3.93 1.01
N PHE A 58 6.52 -3.17 -0.07
CA PHE A 58 6.93 -1.78 -0.01
C PHE A 58 5.79 -0.91 -0.51
N ILE A 59 5.43 0.10 0.27
CA ILE A 59 4.36 1.03 -0.06
C ILE A 59 4.93 2.43 -0.16
N ASP A 60 4.69 3.09 -1.29
CA ASP A 60 5.07 4.47 -1.52
C ASP A 60 3.79 5.29 -1.64
N PHE A 61 3.58 6.22 -0.72
CA PHE A 61 2.37 7.04 -0.70
C PHE A 61 2.73 8.50 -0.87
N LYS A 62 2.16 9.11 -1.91
CA LYS A 62 2.35 10.52 -2.22
C LYS A 62 1.02 11.24 -2.23
N SER A 63 0.95 12.36 -1.50
CA SER A 63 -0.24 13.18 -1.49
C SER A 63 0.12 14.60 -1.13
N ILE A 64 -0.69 15.57 -1.62
CA ILE A 64 -0.55 16.97 -1.27
C ILE A 64 -1.58 17.26 -0.18
N GLY A 65 -1.14 17.93 0.88
CA GLY A 65 -2.01 18.35 1.95
C GLY A 65 -1.54 17.91 3.32
N SER A 66 -2.34 18.25 4.32
CA SER A 66 -2.06 17.97 5.71
C SER A 66 -2.41 16.52 6.03
N LEU A 67 -1.42 15.67 6.14
CA LEU A 67 -1.62 14.27 6.48
C LEU A 67 -0.98 13.98 7.83
N ASN A 68 -1.54 13.01 8.54
CA ASN A 68 -0.90 12.47 9.74
C ASN A 68 -0.20 11.16 9.37
N PRO A 69 1.12 11.19 9.09
CA PRO A 69 1.81 10.00 8.58
C PRO A 69 1.73 8.81 9.53
N SER A 70 1.78 9.02 10.84
CA SER A 70 1.77 7.88 11.77
C SER A 70 0.42 7.16 11.79
N GLU A 71 -0.69 7.88 11.75
CA GLU A 71 -2.01 7.25 11.67
C GLU A 71 -2.24 6.60 10.31
N MET A 72 -1.87 7.27 9.23
CA MET A 72 -2.03 6.73 7.89
C MET A 72 -1.16 5.51 7.67
N SER A 73 0.07 5.52 8.16
CA SER A 73 0.97 4.36 8.09
C SER A 73 0.33 3.16 8.77
N LYS A 74 -0.21 3.35 9.96
CA LYS A 74 -0.86 2.28 10.72
C LYS A 74 -2.06 1.72 9.96
N GLU A 75 -2.94 2.58 9.48
CA GLU A 75 -4.16 2.13 8.80
C GLU A 75 -3.85 1.45 7.47
N ILE A 76 -2.93 1.99 6.68
CA ILE A 76 -2.55 1.39 5.40
C ILE A 76 -1.86 0.05 5.65
N SER A 77 -0.96 -0.03 6.62
CA SER A 77 -0.26 -1.29 6.92
C SER A 77 -1.21 -2.39 7.35
N ILE A 78 -2.16 -2.07 8.23
CA ILE A 78 -3.16 -3.04 8.69
C ILE A 78 -4.02 -3.50 7.51
N PHE A 79 -4.47 -2.55 6.69
CA PHE A 79 -5.31 -2.86 5.53
C PHE A 79 -4.58 -3.79 4.55
N ILE A 80 -3.36 -3.43 4.17
CA ILE A 80 -2.58 -4.22 3.21
C ILE A 80 -2.26 -5.60 3.80
N SER A 81 -1.86 -5.66 5.07
CA SER A 81 -1.61 -6.93 5.75
C SER A 81 -2.82 -7.85 5.66
N ASN A 82 -4.01 -7.33 5.90
CA ASN A 82 -5.24 -8.12 5.83
C ASN A 82 -5.59 -8.52 4.39
N GLN A 83 -5.30 -7.65 3.42
CA GLN A 83 -5.62 -7.93 2.02
C GLN A 83 -4.75 -9.02 1.40
N ILE A 84 -3.47 -9.04 1.71
CA ILE A 84 -2.51 -9.91 1.01
C ILE A 84 -1.77 -10.88 1.94
N GLY A 85 -2.04 -10.85 3.24
CA GLY A 85 -1.50 -11.83 4.17
C GLY A 85 -0.04 -11.66 4.54
N ILE A 86 0.54 -10.49 4.32
CA ILE A 86 1.92 -10.22 4.72
C ILE A 86 1.92 -9.62 6.13
N PRO A 87 2.77 -10.13 7.04
CA PRO A 87 2.85 -9.56 8.40
C PRO A 87 3.22 -8.08 8.38
N ILE A 88 2.68 -7.30 9.31
CA ILE A 88 2.92 -5.86 9.37
C ILE A 88 4.40 -5.53 9.48
N ASN A 89 5.18 -6.34 10.21
CA ASN A 89 6.62 -6.10 10.35
C ASN A 89 7.40 -6.39 9.06
N ARG A 90 6.73 -6.87 8.02
CA ARG A 90 7.33 -7.07 6.69
C ARG A 90 6.80 -6.05 5.68
N ILE A 91 6.14 -5.00 6.15
CA ILE A 91 5.60 -3.93 5.31
C ILE A 91 6.37 -2.64 5.60
N TYR A 92 6.98 -2.08 4.56
CA TYR A 92 7.75 -0.85 4.65
C TYR A 92 6.97 0.25 3.93
N ILE A 93 6.70 1.36 4.62
CA ILE A 93 5.96 2.49 4.05
C ILE A 93 6.83 3.73 3.98
N CYS A 94 6.77 4.40 2.83
CA CYS A 94 7.40 5.68 2.59
C CYS A 94 6.32 6.71 2.25
N PHE A 95 6.40 7.88 2.85
CA PHE A 95 5.48 9.00 2.60
C PHE A 95 6.21 10.17 1.97
N GLU A 96 5.55 10.81 0.99
CA GLU A 96 6.06 12.05 0.39
C GLU A 96 4.97 13.09 0.26
#